data_34a3e13ba97de4c21b179de275a874fe
#
_entry.id   34a3e13ba97de4c21b179de275a874fe
#
_cell.length_a   1.000
_cell.length_b   1.000
_cell.length_c   1.000
_cell.angle_alpha   90.00
_cell.angle_beta   90.00
_cell.angle_gamma   90.00
#
_symmetry.space_group_name_H-M   'P 1'
#
loop_
_entity.id
_entity.type
_entity.pdbx_description
1 polymer ?
#
loop_
_entity_poly.entity_id
_entity_poly.type
_entity_poly.pdbx_seq_one_letter_code
_entity_poly.pdbx_strand_id
1 'polypeptide(L)'
;MKIQNGAFKSIEDNRDFEFVGSASTPFDWNKGFDIEEELGFKIPVKSQGESKSCGGQAFSYHTQVLEALYSKTFEERSAKFLYSQVALPEGGSRGRDICKIIYNQGSAREAFYPSYYTDDTPLSETDMIDTSTINDIIRQDAKSAQSISYKNIKNITIDNVAIALRDNKGVVIGVSGENNGTWLTAFPTPPKTAEWGHWLFVGKGKLINGKKYIGVLNSWGDKIGEGGWQWIGEDYFNTIASNYIAIWEAWTLVLKEVDEKRNLLLTLITALLKLWKKN
;
A
#
# COMPACT_ATOMS: atom_id res chain seq x y z
N MET A 1 21.00 11.89 0.01
CA MET A 1 20.43 10.62 0.48
C MET A 1 20.55 9.62 -0.66
N LYS A 2 21.14 8.45 -0.46
CA LYS A 2 21.16 7.36 -1.45
C LYS A 2 19.97 6.44 -1.11
N ILE A 3 19.00 6.35 -2.00
CA ILE A 3 17.83 5.49 -1.81
C ILE A 3 18.27 4.04 -1.98
N GLN A 4 17.90 3.19 -1.03
CA GLN A 4 18.22 1.77 -1.06
C GLN A 4 17.04 0.94 -1.64
N ASN A 5 17.40 -0.19 -2.26
CA ASN A 5 16.39 -1.12 -2.77
C ASN A 5 15.73 -1.86 -1.60
N GLY A 6 14.45 -1.57 -1.35
CA GLY A 6 13.65 -2.19 -0.27
C GLY A 6 12.43 -2.96 -0.78
N ALA A 7 12.17 -2.93 -2.10
CA ALA A 7 11.00 -3.56 -2.69
C ALA A 7 11.40 -4.57 -3.77
N PHE A 8 10.84 -5.77 -3.70
CA PHE A 8 11.05 -6.85 -4.65
C PHE A 8 9.73 -7.36 -5.18
N LYS A 9 9.70 -7.71 -6.47
CA LYS A 9 8.52 -8.27 -7.11
C LYS A 9 8.18 -9.62 -6.48
N SER A 10 6.90 -9.83 -6.20
CA SER A 10 6.38 -11.10 -5.68
C SER A 10 6.48 -12.19 -6.75
N ILE A 11 6.71 -13.43 -6.31
CA ILE A 11 6.62 -14.60 -7.19
C ILE A 11 5.14 -14.80 -7.55
N GLU A 12 4.82 -14.97 -8.82
CA GLU A 12 3.42 -15.16 -9.25
C GLU A 12 2.78 -16.37 -8.57
N ASP A 13 1.54 -16.19 -8.11
CA ASP A 13 0.74 -17.24 -7.49
C ASP A 13 -0.70 -17.10 -7.97
N ASN A 14 -1.20 -18.11 -8.68
CA ASN A 14 -2.56 -18.10 -9.24
C ASN A 14 -3.66 -18.18 -8.17
N ARG A 15 -3.30 -18.39 -6.91
CA ARG A 15 -4.22 -18.38 -5.76
C ARG A 15 -4.46 -17.01 -5.17
N ASP A 16 -3.74 -15.98 -5.64
CA ASP A 16 -3.97 -14.60 -5.18
C ASP A 16 -5.38 -14.15 -5.55
N PHE A 17 -6.04 -13.53 -4.61
CA PHE A 17 -7.31 -12.87 -4.88
C PHE A 17 -7.06 -11.71 -5.85
N GLU A 18 -7.81 -11.70 -6.96
CA GLU A 18 -7.67 -10.68 -7.99
C GLU A 18 -8.65 -9.52 -7.77
N PHE A 19 -8.18 -8.29 -7.89
CA PHE A 19 -9.04 -7.12 -7.97
C PHE A 19 -9.56 -6.97 -9.40
N VAL A 20 -10.87 -7.12 -9.58
CA VAL A 20 -11.54 -6.95 -10.86
C VAL A 20 -12.19 -5.57 -10.92
N GLY A 21 -11.42 -4.57 -11.34
CA GLY A 21 -11.90 -3.18 -11.47
C GLY A 21 -12.95 -2.96 -12.55
N SER A 22 -13.03 -3.86 -13.54
CA SER A 22 -13.97 -3.75 -14.68
C SER A 22 -15.46 -3.84 -14.29
N ALA A 23 -15.78 -4.32 -13.10
CA ALA A 23 -17.16 -4.34 -12.58
C ALA A 23 -17.53 -3.07 -11.78
N SER A 24 -16.58 -2.17 -11.55
CA SER A 24 -16.76 -0.96 -10.77
C SER A 24 -17.07 0.25 -11.66
N THR A 25 -17.78 1.25 -11.11
CA THR A 25 -17.94 2.55 -11.77
C THR A 25 -16.57 3.17 -12.05
N PRO A 26 -16.34 3.80 -13.22
CA PRO A 26 -15.11 4.52 -13.50
C PRO A 26 -14.76 5.54 -12.40
N PHE A 27 -13.48 5.82 -12.22
CA PHE A 27 -13.05 6.83 -11.27
C PHE A 27 -13.38 8.22 -11.80
N ASP A 28 -14.02 9.04 -10.98
CA ASP A 28 -14.32 10.44 -11.34
C ASP A 28 -13.09 11.33 -11.04
N TRP A 29 -12.26 11.53 -12.04
CA TRP A 29 -11.05 12.33 -11.94
C TRP A 29 -11.29 13.82 -11.67
N ASN A 30 -12.48 14.35 -12.04
CA ASN A 30 -12.84 15.74 -11.75
C ASN A 30 -13.16 15.95 -10.27
N LYS A 31 -13.82 14.97 -9.66
CA LYS A 31 -14.07 14.96 -8.22
C LYS A 31 -12.81 14.63 -7.43
N GLY A 32 -12.01 13.70 -7.94
CA GLY A 32 -10.85 13.16 -7.22
C GLY A 32 -11.22 12.31 -6.00
N PHE A 33 -10.20 11.95 -5.24
CA PHE A 33 -10.32 11.25 -3.96
C PHE A 33 -9.14 11.64 -3.06
N ASP A 34 -9.41 11.92 -1.78
CA ASP A 34 -8.40 12.16 -0.76
C ASP A 34 -8.79 11.39 0.51
N ILE A 35 -7.94 10.45 0.91
CA ILE A 35 -8.18 9.62 2.09
C ILE A 35 -8.15 10.42 3.39
N GLU A 36 -7.37 11.51 3.46
CA GLU A 36 -7.32 12.38 4.64
C GLU A 36 -8.61 13.18 4.81
N GLU A 37 -9.30 13.52 3.70
CA GLU A 37 -10.64 14.11 3.77
C GLU A 37 -11.67 13.09 4.29
N GLU A 38 -11.61 11.82 3.86
CA GLU A 38 -12.49 10.76 4.38
C GLU A 38 -12.24 10.45 5.86
N LEU A 39 -10.99 10.50 6.30
CA LEU A 39 -10.60 10.30 7.71
C LEU A 39 -10.95 11.52 8.58
N GLY A 40 -10.93 12.73 8.02
CA GLY A 40 -11.10 13.98 8.74
C GLY A 40 -9.84 14.46 9.48
N PHE A 41 -8.68 13.85 9.22
CA PHE A 41 -7.39 14.24 9.79
C PHE A 41 -6.22 13.87 8.87
N LYS A 42 -5.04 14.45 9.13
CA LYS A 42 -3.79 14.14 8.43
C LYS A 42 -3.19 12.83 8.94
N ILE A 43 -2.76 11.97 8.02
CA ILE A 43 -2.05 10.74 8.36
C ILE A 43 -0.63 11.09 8.82
N PRO A 44 -0.18 10.68 10.03
CA PRO A 44 1.20 10.87 10.46
C PRO A 44 2.19 10.26 9.48
N VAL A 45 3.20 11.05 9.09
CA VAL A 45 4.19 10.61 8.10
C VAL A 45 5.27 9.77 8.77
N LYS A 46 5.42 8.54 8.30
CA LYS A 46 6.44 7.61 8.81
C LYS A 46 7.80 7.89 8.21
N SER A 47 8.85 7.47 8.93
CA SER A 47 10.21 7.44 8.42
C SER A 47 10.81 6.05 8.61
N GLN A 48 11.28 5.45 7.53
CA GLN A 48 12.01 4.18 7.59
C GLN A 48 13.50 4.35 7.92
N GLY A 49 14.00 5.60 7.96
CA GLY A 49 15.42 5.90 8.14
C GLY A 49 16.27 5.23 7.06
N GLU A 50 17.31 4.52 7.49
CA GLU A 50 18.21 3.77 6.60
C GLU A 50 17.78 2.31 6.41
N SER A 51 16.69 1.86 7.05
CA SER A 51 16.19 0.50 6.88
C SER A 51 15.56 0.29 5.51
N LYS A 52 15.48 -0.95 5.07
CA LYS A 52 14.82 -1.35 3.82
C LYS A 52 13.34 -1.73 4.02
N SER A 53 12.72 -1.19 5.08
CA SER A 53 11.37 -1.56 5.56
C SER A 53 10.23 -0.88 4.82
N CYS A 54 10.44 -0.29 3.65
CA CYS A 54 9.40 0.44 2.91
C CYS A 54 8.10 -0.35 2.72
N GLY A 55 8.17 -1.67 2.53
CA GLY A 55 7.00 -2.53 2.46
C GLY A 55 6.21 -2.53 3.76
N GLY A 56 6.86 -2.75 4.90
CA GLY A 56 6.23 -2.66 6.21
C GLY A 56 5.55 -1.30 6.43
N GLN A 57 6.22 -0.21 6.06
CA GLN A 57 5.68 1.16 6.18
C GLN A 57 4.43 1.35 5.30
N ALA A 58 4.51 1.02 4.00
CA ALA A 58 3.42 1.23 3.06
C ALA A 58 2.16 0.40 3.40
N PHE A 59 2.33 -0.86 3.76
CA PHE A 59 1.21 -1.72 4.14
C PHE A 59 0.64 -1.37 5.53
N SER A 60 1.47 -0.89 6.47
CA SER A 60 0.96 -0.39 7.76
C SER A 60 0.10 0.86 7.59
N TYR A 61 0.43 1.77 6.65
CA TYR A 61 -0.45 2.89 6.28
C TYR A 61 -1.82 2.42 5.82
N HIS A 62 -1.88 1.43 4.91
CA HIS A 62 -3.17 0.96 4.42
C HIS A 62 -3.98 0.26 5.52
N THR A 63 -3.32 -0.56 6.35
CA THR A 63 -3.97 -1.25 7.47
C THR A 63 -4.56 -0.25 8.47
N GLN A 64 -3.79 0.76 8.91
CA GLN A 64 -4.28 1.77 9.88
C GLN A 64 -5.41 2.64 9.32
N VAL A 65 -5.40 2.94 8.02
CA VAL A 65 -6.50 3.66 7.35
C VAL A 65 -7.80 2.85 7.38
N LEU A 66 -7.75 1.57 7.00
CA LEU A 66 -8.92 0.70 7.03
C LEU A 66 -9.47 0.56 8.45
N GLU A 67 -8.60 0.33 9.42
CA GLU A 67 -8.99 0.23 10.83
C GLU A 67 -9.62 1.53 11.33
N ALA A 68 -9.04 2.69 11.01
CA ALA A 68 -9.57 3.99 11.43
C ALA A 68 -10.97 4.25 10.86
N LEU A 69 -11.20 3.89 9.59
CA LEU A 69 -12.51 4.04 8.96
C LEU A 69 -13.55 3.09 9.54
N TYR A 70 -13.15 1.89 9.94
CA TYR A 70 -14.02 0.88 10.52
C TYR A 70 -14.34 1.15 11.99
N SER A 71 -13.30 1.33 12.83
CA SER A 71 -13.43 1.49 14.28
C SER A 71 -13.76 2.93 14.72
N LYS A 72 -13.60 3.90 13.82
CA LYS A 72 -13.67 5.35 14.10
C LYS A 72 -12.61 5.84 15.09
N THR A 73 -11.58 5.05 15.33
CA THR A 73 -10.42 5.38 16.14
C THR A 73 -9.16 5.16 15.32
N PHE A 74 -8.22 6.11 15.41
CA PHE A 74 -6.95 5.99 14.72
C PHE A 74 -5.90 5.37 15.65
N GLU A 75 -5.31 4.27 15.18
CA GLU A 75 -4.20 3.59 15.85
C GLU A 75 -3.10 3.32 14.84
N GLU A 76 -1.91 3.82 15.08
CA GLU A 76 -0.79 3.53 14.19
C GLU A 76 -0.44 2.04 14.20
N ARG A 77 -0.19 1.48 13.01
CA ARG A 77 0.20 0.08 12.84
C ARG A 77 1.70 -0.05 12.66
N SER A 78 2.28 -1.04 13.31
CA SER A 78 3.72 -1.32 13.34
C SER A 78 4.22 -1.76 11.96
N ALA A 79 5.11 -0.98 11.38
CA ALA A 79 5.85 -1.37 10.19
C ALA A 79 6.83 -2.51 10.49
N LYS A 80 7.45 -2.51 11.68
CA LYS A 80 8.34 -3.57 12.15
C LYS A 80 7.62 -4.92 12.21
N PHE A 81 6.39 -4.98 12.74
CA PHE A 81 5.64 -6.23 12.85
C PHE A 81 5.43 -6.87 11.48
N LEU A 82 5.12 -6.07 10.47
CA LEU A 82 4.89 -6.56 9.11
C LEU A 82 6.20 -6.92 8.40
N TYR A 83 7.24 -6.10 8.56
CA TYR A 83 8.49 -6.24 7.85
C TYR A 83 9.38 -7.35 8.40
N SER A 84 9.57 -7.40 9.73
CA SER A 84 10.52 -8.34 10.37
C SER A 84 10.27 -9.81 10.03
N GLN A 85 9.01 -10.19 9.81
CA GLN A 85 8.61 -11.56 9.55
C GLN A 85 8.81 -12.01 8.09
N VAL A 86 9.10 -11.08 7.19
CA VAL A 86 9.20 -11.31 5.73
C VAL A 86 10.41 -10.65 5.09
N ALA A 87 11.29 -10.06 5.89
CA ALA A 87 12.52 -9.45 5.41
C ALA A 87 13.36 -10.49 4.66
N LEU A 88 13.83 -10.11 3.47
CA LEU A 88 14.73 -10.94 2.67
C LEU A 88 16.15 -10.89 3.24
N PRO A 89 17.01 -11.87 2.98
CA PRO A 89 18.40 -11.88 3.48
C PRO A 89 19.21 -10.63 3.08
N GLU A 90 18.94 -10.08 1.90
CA GLU A 90 19.52 -8.83 1.40
C GLU A 90 18.82 -7.57 1.92
N GLY A 91 17.80 -7.74 2.76
CA GLY A 91 16.86 -6.70 3.20
C GLY A 91 15.76 -6.45 2.16
N GLY A 92 14.74 -5.66 2.55
CA GLY A 92 13.56 -5.43 1.73
C GLY A 92 12.54 -6.58 1.80
N SER A 93 11.45 -6.46 1.07
CA SER A 93 10.33 -7.42 1.14
C SER A 93 9.55 -7.52 -0.15
N ARG A 94 8.76 -8.60 -0.29
CA ARG A 94 7.76 -8.77 -1.35
C ARG A 94 6.38 -8.40 -0.83
N GLY A 95 5.58 -7.72 -1.65
CA GLY A 95 4.24 -7.25 -1.27
C GLY A 95 3.31 -8.38 -0.84
N ARG A 96 3.29 -9.50 -1.58
CA ARG A 96 2.48 -10.68 -1.23
C ARG A 96 2.80 -11.23 0.15
N ASP A 97 4.07 -11.29 0.52
CA ASP A 97 4.47 -11.90 1.78
C ASP A 97 3.96 -11.06 2.96
N ILE A 98 4.01 -9.72 2.84
CA ILE A 98 3.36 -8.81 3.81
C ILE A 98 1.84 -8.99 3.83
N CYS A 99 1.20 -9.09 2.66
CA CYS A 99 -0.25 -9.36 2.58
C CYS A 99 -0.62 -10.64 3.33
N LYS A 100 0.19 -11.71 3.22
CA LYS A 100 -0.02 -12.97 3.96
C LYS A 100 0.13 -12.80 5.48
N ILE A 101 1.07 -11.98 5.96
CA ILE A 101 1.16 -11.66 7.39
C ILE A 101 -0.12 -10.98 7.86
N ILE A 102 -0.56 -9.93 7.17
CA ILE A 102 -1.81 -9.21 7.52
C ILE A 102 -3.01 -10.15 7.53
N TYR A 103 -3.16 -10.99 6.51
CA TYR A 103 -4.27 -11.93 6.38
C TYR A 103 -4.31 -12.99 7.49
N ASN A 104 -3.14 -13.57 7.81
CA ASN A 104 -3.02 -14.70 8.73
C ASN A 104 -2.86 -14.27 10.19
N GLN A 105 -2.17 -13.17 10.45
CA GLN A 105 -1.77 -12.75 11.80
C GLN A 105 -2.36 -11.39 12.19
N GLY A 106 -2.79 -10.58 11.22
CA GLY A 106 -3.20 -9.20 11.44
C GLY A 106 -2.01 -8.24 11.40
N SER A 107 -2.11 -7.14 12.15
CA SER A 107 -1.09 -6.10 12.22
C SER A 107 -1.06 -5.50 13.62
N ALA A 108 0.04 -5.64 14.33
CA ALA A 108 0.19 -5.09 15.68
C ALA A 108 0.19 -3.55 15.63
N ARG A 109 -0.29 -2.92 16.72
CA ARG A 109 -0.18 -1.47 16.90
C ARG A 109 1.26 -1.07 17.15
N GLU A 110 1.62 0.14 16.69
CA GLU A 110 2.95 0.72 16.89
C GLU A 110 3.34 0.80 18.39
N ALA A 111 2.37 1.09 19.26
CA ALA A 111 2.55 1.15 20.69
C ALA A 111 2.96 -0.20 21.33
N PHE A 112 2.66 -1.35 20.70
CA PHE A 112 3.01 -2.69 21.22
C PHE A 112 4.29 -3.25 20.60
N TYR A 113 4.63 -2.84 19.38
CA TYR A 113 5.84 -3.29 18.69
C TYR A 113 6.43 -2.14 17.86
N PRO A 114 7.19 -1.25 18.51
CA PRO A 114 7.64 -0.01 17.92
C PRO A 114 8.59 -0.20 16.72
N SER A 115 8.42 0.65 15.71
CA SER A 115 9.31 0.81 14.55
C SER A 115 10.34 1.92 14.77
N TYR A 116 10.34 2.54 15.94
CA TYR A 116 11.19 3.66 16.34
C TYR A 116 11.82 3.39 17.71
N TYR A 117 12.98 3.98 17.95
CA TYR A 117 13.58 4.05 19.28
C TYR A 117 12.80 5.02 20.16
N THR A 118 13.14 5.05 21.45
CA THR A 118 12.47 5.92 22.44
C THR A 118 12.70 7.43 22.24
N ASP A 119 13.64 7.81 21.39
CA ASP A 119 13.91 9.18 20.97
C ASP A 119 13.27 9.54 19.60
N ASP A 120 12.29 8.74 19.17
CA ASP A 120 11.56 8.87 17.91
C ASP A 120 12.44 8.72 16.64
N THR A 121 13.68 8.25 16.77
CA THR A 121 14.49 7.91 15.58
C THR A 121 14.08 6.55 15.01
N PRO A 122 14.06 6.39 13.66
CA PRO A 122 13.73 5.10 13.05
C PRO A 122 14.71 3.99 13.45
N LEU A 123 14.20 2.78 13.67
CA LEU A 123 15.04 1.62 13.97
C LEU A 123 16.03 1.34 12.83
N SER A 124 17.22 0.85 13.20
CA SER A 124 18.18 0.31 12.24
C SER A 124 17.62 -0.89 11.47
N GLU A 125 18.21 -1.25 10.33
CA GLU A 125 17.80 -2.47 9.59
C GLU A 125 17.88 -3.71 10.48
N THR A 126 18.95 -3.86 11.27
CA THR A 126 19.14 -4.99 12.19
C THR A 126 18.01 -5.08 13.20
N ASP A 127 17.60 -3.96 13.79
CA ASP A 127 16.51 -3.95 14.77
C ASP A 127 15.14 -4.10 14.11
N MET A 128 14.97 -3.60 12.89
CA MET A 128 13.73 -3.76 12.12
C MET A 128 13.47 -5.21 11.72
N ILE A 129 14.49 -6.02 11.46
CA ILE A 129 14.32 -7.44 11.09
C ILE A 129 14.28 -8.38 12.31
N ASP A 130 14.59 -7.89 13.51
CA ASP A 130 14.60 -8.73 14.72
C ASP A 130 13.18 -9.13 15.13
N THR A 131 12.92 -10.44 15.08
CA THR A 131 11.65 -11.05 15.51
C THR A 131 11.70 -11.63 16.92
N SER A 132 12.86 -11.63 17.59
CA SER A 132 13.07 -12.32 18.87
C SER A 132 12.16 -11.81 19.99
N THR A 133 11.71 -10.58 19.90
CA THR A 133 10.84 -9.93 20.88
C THR A 133 9.34 -10.09 20.59
N ILE A 134 8.94 -10.75 19.49
CA ILE A 134 7.51 -11.02 19.18
C ILE A 134 6.98 -12.07 20.15
N ASN A 135 6.23 -11.63 21.15
CA ASN A 135 5.61 -12.47 22.17
C ASN A 135 4.09 -12.61 21.97
N ASP A 136 3.42 -13.33 22.85
CA ASP A 136 1.97 -13.59 22.76
C ASP A 136 1.13 -12.31 22.90
N ILE A 137 1.58 -11.32 23.66
CA ILE A 137 0.88 -10.03 23.80
C ILE A 137 0.85 -9.30 22.47
N ILE A 138 2.00 -9.22 21.76
CA ILE A 138 2.11 -8.60 20.45
C ILE A 138 1.27 -9.37 19.42
N ARG A 139 1.32 -10.71 19.44
CA ARG A 139 0.49 -11.56 18.55
C ARG A 139 -1.00 -11.39 18.82
N GLN A 140 -1.40 -11.26 20.09
CA GLN A 140 -2.79 -11.02 20.46
C GLN A 140 -3.26 -9.63 20.01
N ASP A 141 -2.42 -8.61 20.17
CA ASP A 141 -2.70 -7.26 19.69
C ASP A 141 -2.85 -7.25 18.16
N ALA A 142 -1.96 -7.92 17.43
CA ALA A 142 -2.02 -8.00 15.97
C ALA A 142 -3.34 -8.59 15.44
N LYS A 143 -3.96 -9.52 16.16
CA LYS A 143 -5.24 -10.13 15.79
C LYS A 143 -6.39 -9.12 15.73
N SER A 144 -6.27 -7.95 16.35
CA SER A 144 -7.27 -6.89 16.24
C SER A 144 -7.51 -6.46 14.77
N ALA A 145 -6.49 -6.58 13.91
CA ALA A 145 -6.56 -6.27 12.47
C ALA A 145 -6.72 -7.51 11.56
N GLN A 146 -7.12 -8.67 12.09
CA GLN A 146 -7.24 -9.91 11.30
C GLN A 146 -8.45 -9.95 10.35
N SER A 147 -9.39 -9.01 10.48
CA SER A 147 -10.54 -8.88 9.57
C SER A 147 -10.19 -8.33 8.19
N ILE A 148 -8.90 -8.21 7.86
CA ILE A 148 -8.40 -7.68 6.60
C ILE A 148 -7.99 -8.83 5.66
N SER A 149 -8.43 -8.73 4.41
CA SER A 149 -7.99 -9.55 3.28
C SER A 149 -7.20 -8.68 2.29
N TYR A 150 -6.75 -9.26 1.19
CA TYR A 150 -5.99 -8.53 0.17
C TYR A 150 -6.38 -8.96 -1.24
N LYS A 151 -6.13 -8.08 -2.22
CA LYS A 151 -6.30 -8.38 -3.65
C LYS A 151 -5.12 -7.82 -4.44
N ASN A 152 -4.70 -8.58 -5.45
CA ASN A 152 -3.71 -8.15 -6.43
C ASN A 152 -4.40 -7.41 -7.58
N ILE A 153 -3.86 -6.26 -7.99
CA ILE A 153 -4.29 -5.51 -9.17
C ILE A 153 -3.41 -5.92 -10.34
N LYS A 154 -3.79 -6.96 -11.08
CA LYS A 154 -2.97 -7.50 -12.18
C LYS A 154 -2.86 -6.56 -13.38
N ASN A 155 -3.95 -5.89 -13.75
CA ASN A 155 -3.93 -4.87 -14.81
C ASN A 155 -3.65 -3.50 -14.19
N ILE A 156 -2.34 -3.18 -14.05
CA ILE A 156 -1.87 -1.97 -13.38
C ILE A 156 -1.93 -0.79 -14.34
N THR A 157 -3.04 -0.06 -14.32
CA THR A 157 -3.22 1.24 -14.96
C THR A 157 -3.56 2.29 -13.91
N ILE A 158 -3.34 3.58 -14.20
CA ILE A 158 -3.68 4.64 -13.27
C ILE A 158 -5.17 4.64 -12.92
N ASP A 159 -6.05 4.30 -13.88
CA ASP A 159 -7.49 4.20 -13.66
C ASP A 159 -7.85 3.03 -12.75
N ASN A 160 -7.26 1.84 -12.95
CA ASN A 160 -7.53 0.68 -12.08
C ASN A 160 -7.01 0.89 -10.65
N VAL A 161 -5.85 1.54 -10.50
CA VAL A 161 -5.33 1.93 -9.18
C VAL A 161 -6.25 2.96 -8.53
N ALA A 162 -6.73 3.96 -9.26
CA ALA A 162 -7.67 4.97 -8.73
C ALA A 162 -9.04 4.37 -8.36
N ILE A 163 -9.55 3.41 -9.13
CA ILE A 163 -10.78 2.67 -8.80
C ILE A 163 -10.57 1.87 -7.50
N ALA A 164 -9.45 1.13 -7.39
CA ALA A 164 -9.15 0.36 -6.19
C ALA A 164 -8.95 1.26 -4.96
N LEU A 165 -8.30 2.40 -5.12
CA LEU A 165 -8.14 3.44 -4.10
C LEU A 165 -9.51 3.90 -3.55
N ARG A 166 -10.42 4.30 -4.43
CA ARG A 166 -11.78 4.75 -4.04
C ARG A 166 -12.55 3.63 -3.32
N ASP A 167 -12.55 2.44 -3.92
CA ASP A 167 -13.38 1.32 -3.46
C ASP A 167 -12.87 0.67 -2.18
N ASN A 168 -11.54 0.62 -1.99
CA ASN A 168 -10.88 -0.07 -0.88
C ASN A 168 -10.03 0.88 -0.01
N LYS A 169 -10.15 2.22 -0.21
CA LYS A 169 -9.57 3.25 0.66
C LYS A 169 -8.02 3.28 0.67
N GLY A 170 -7.41 2.65 -0.30
CA GLY A 170 -5.97 2.64 -0.46
C GLY A 170 -5.46 1.56 -1.41
N VAL A 171 -4.26 1.78 -1.90
CA VAL A 171 -3.50 0.81 -2.70
C VAL A 171 -2.03 0.90 -2.25
N VAL A 172 -1.32 -0.21 -2.25
CA VAL A 172 0.14 -0.24 -2.11
C VAL A 172 0.74 -0.61 -3.45
N ILE A 173 1.63 0.24 -3.97
CA ILE A 173 2.30 0.03 -5.26
C ILE A 173 3.79 -0.20 -5.09
N GLY A 174 4.34 -1.11 -5.88
CA GLY A 174 5.76 -1.32 -6.05
C GLY A 174 6.27 -0.54 -7.26
N VAL A 175 7.22 0.35 -7.04
CA VAL A 175 7.76 1.24 -8.08
C VAL A 175 9.27 1.05 -8.24
N SER A 176 9.75 1.26 -9.45
CA SER A 176 11.17 1.46 -9.73
C SER A 176 11.50 2.94 -9.72
N GLY A 177 12.68 3.29 -9.27
CA GLY A 177 13.15 4.67 -9.31
C GLY A 177 14.61 4.77 -9.71
N GLU A 178 15.09 6.00 -9.86
CA GLU A 178 16.43 6.39 -10.26
C GLU A 178 16.97 7.45 -9.29
N ASN A 179 18.26 7.43 -9.01
CA ASN A 179 18.90 8.41 -8.12
C ASN A 179 19.21 9.75 -8.82
N ASN A 180 18.21 10.30 -9.51
CA ASN A 180 18.29 11.58 -10.24
C ASN A 180 17.77 12.78 -9.43
N GLY A 181 17.42 12.60 -8.15
CA GLY A 181 16.96 13.64 -7.24
C GLY A 181 15.48 13.98 -7.33
N THR A 182 14.74 13.53 -8.35
CA THR A 182 13.31 13.89 -8.51
C THR A 182 12.43 13.29 -7.41
N TRP A 183 12.85 12.16 -6.83
CA TRP A 183 12.16 11.54 -5.69
C TRP A 183 12.28 12.30 -4.36
N LEU A 184 13.02 13.41 -4.33
CA LEU A 184 13.04 14.35 -3.20
C LEU A 184 12.00 15.47 -3.37
N THR A 185 11.34 15.56 -4.54
CA THR A 185 10.36 16.59 -4.88
C THR A 185 8.92 16.06 -4.77
N ALA A 186 7.95 16.96 -4.89
CA ALA A 186 6.54 16.60 -4.92
C ALA A 186 6.12 15.81 -6.18
N PHE A 187 6.88 15.90 -7.28
CA PHE A 187 6.57 15.29 -8.55
C PHE A 187 7.75 14.47 -9.07
N PRO A 188 7.94 13.22 -8.57
CA PRO A 188 8.98 12.35 -9.10
C PRO A 188 8.71 12.01 -10.57
N THR A 189 9.78 11.99 -11.37
CA THR A 189 9.70 11.62 -12.77
C THR A 189 9.93 10.13 -12.97
N PRO A 190 9.33 9.51 -14.01
CA PRO A 190 9.61 8.12 -14.34
C PRO A 190 11.11 7.88 -14.56
N PRO A 191 11.66 6.76 -14.08
CA PRO A 191 13.08 6.46 -14.24
C PRO A 191 13.39 6.08 -15.69
N LYS A 192 14.59 6.46 -16.16
CA LYS A 192 15.18 5.93 -17.40
C LYS A 192 15.80 4.55 -17.15
N THR A 193 16.38 4.39 -15.98
CA THR A 193 17.02 3.17 -15.51
C THR A 193 16.46 2.80 -14.14
N ALA A 194 16.07 1.55 -13.94
CA ALA A 194 15.62 1.08 -12.64
C ALA A 194 16.84 0.80 -11.74
N GLU A 195 17.16 1.73 -10.84
CA GLU A 195 18.28 1.59 -9.90
C GLU A 195 17.86 1.01 -8.55
N TRP A 196 16.59 1.21 -8.16
CA TRP A 196 16.03 0.72 -6.91
C TRP A 196 14.52 0.46 -7.01
N GLY A 197 13.99 -0.36 -6.11
CA GLY A 197 12.57 -0.61 -5.93
C GLY A 197 12.08 -0.06 -4.59
N HIS A 198 10.83 0.42 -4.56
CA HIS A 198 10.22 1.01 -3.38
C HIS A 198 8.73 0.70 -3.29
N TRP A 199 8.24 0.51 -2.06
CA TRP A 199 6.82 0.35 -1.78
C TRP A 199 6.22 1.66 -1.29
N LEU A 200 5.06 2.05 -1.83
CA LEU A 200 4.38 3.30 -1.51
C LEU A 200 2.90 3.07 -1.26
N PHE A 201 2.33 3.80 -0.29
CA PHE A 201 0.90 3.84 -0.06
C PHE A 201 0.25 4.91 -0.94
N VAL A 202 -0.75 4.54 -1.74
CA VAL A 202 -1.58 5.44 -2.55
C VAL A 202 -2.83 5.77 -1.75
N GLY A 203 -3.03 7.04 -1.43
CA GLY A 203 -4.19 7.51 -0.67
C GLY A 203 -4.96 8.65 -1.34
N LYS A 204 -4.47 9.17 -2.47
CA LYS A 204 -5.11 10.29 -3.18
C LYS A 204 -5.14 10.06 -4.69
N GLY A 205 -6.08 10.72 -5.38
CA GLY A 205 -6.16 10.72 -6.84
C GLY A 205 -6.88 11.96 -7.33
N LYS A 206 -6.29 12.71 -8.28
CA LYS A 206 -6.90 13.92 -8.85
C LYS A 206 -6.33 14.30 -10.22
N LEU A 207 -6.98 15.25 -10.87
CA LEU A 207 -6.37 15.99 -11.98
C LEU A 207 -5.48 17.12 -11.45
N ILE A 208 -4.28 17.24 -12.03
CA ILE A 208 -3.40 18.39 -11.85
C ILE A 208 -3.08 18.92 -13.26
N ASN A 209 -3.47 20.15 -13.56
CA ASN A 209 -3.31 20.75 -14.90
C ASN A 209 -3.88 19.85 -16.03
N GLY A 210 -5.03 19.22 -15.79
CA GLY A 210 -5.73 18.36 -16.75
C GLY A 210 -5.12 16.96 -16.94
N LYS A 211 -4.06 16.61 -16.21
CA LYS A 211 -3.43 15.28 -16.21
C LYS A 211 -3.78 14.49 -14.96
N LYS A 212 -3.89 13.17 -15.13
CA LYS A 212 -4.17 12.25 -14.01
C LYS A 212 -2.95 12.04 -13.13
N TYR A 213 -3.14 12.15 -11.82
CA TYR A 213 -2.12 11.87 -10.80
C TYR A 213 -2.72 11.06 -9.66
N ILE A 214 -1.93 10.11 -9.14
CA ILE A 214 -2.15 9.50 -7.84
C ILE A 214 -1.22 10.15 -6.82
N GLY A 215 -1.72 10.39 -5.61
CA GLY A 215 -0.93 10.85 -4.47
C GLY A 215 -0.46 9.67 -3.64
N VAL A 216 0.85 9.57 -3.45
CA VAL A 216 1.50 8.52 -2.65
C VAL A 216 2.06 9.12 -1.37
N LEU A 217 1.83 8.46 -0.24
CA LEU A 217 2.46 8.80 1.03
C LEU A 217 3.73 7.96 1.17
N ASN A 218 4.87 8.68 1.22
CA ASN A 218 6.19 8.08 1.31
C ASN A 218 6.58 7.85 2.78
N SER A 219 7.56 6.98 2.99
CA SER A 219 8.14 6.66 4.30
C SER A 219 9.55 7.23 4.52
N TRP A 220 9.80 8.42 3.99
CA TRP A 220 11.08 9.13 4.13
C TRP A 220 10.97 10.42 4.96
N GLY A 221 9.90 10.51 5.79
CA GLY A 221 9.60 11.66 6.61
C GLY A 221 8.85 12.77 5.87
N ASP A 222 8.38 13.74 6.63
CA ASP A 222 7.50 14.82 6.18
C ASP A 222 8.19 15.93 5.35
N LYS A 223 9.52 15.92 5.32
CA LYS A 223 10.32 16.88 4.53
C LYS A 223 10.40 16.54 3.05
N ILE A 224 9.96 15.34 2.66
CA ILE A 224 9.95 14.89 1.26
C ILE A 224 8.60 15.23 0.63
N GLY A 225 8.64 15.75 -0.61
CA GLY A 225 7.44 16.12 -1.33
C GLY A 225 6.65 17.25 -0.67
N GLU A 226 5.34 17.09 -0.57
CA GLU A 226 4.39 17.99 0.10
C GLU A 226 3.96 17.36 1.44
N GLY A 227 4.78 17.51 2.50
CA GLY A 227 4.48 16.92 3.79
C GLY A 227 4.40 15.38 3.72
N GLY A 228 5.36 14.72 3.07
CA GLY A 228 5.42 13.28 2.85
C GLY A 228 4.63 12.78 1.62
N TRP A 229 3.73 13.58 1.06
CA TRP A 229 2.98 13.25 -0.16
C TRP A 229 3.75 13.59 -1.42
N GLN A 230 3.67 12.70 -2.41
CA GLN A 230 4.23 12.89 -3.75
C GLN A 230 3.19 12.50 -4.80
N TRP A 231 3.27 13.10 -6.00
CA TRP A 231 2.31 12.93 -7.07
C TRP A 231 2.92 12.18 -8.24
N ILE A 232 2.45 10.96 -8.48
CA ILE A 232 2.87 10.10 -9.58
C ILE A 232 1.87 10.24 -10.73
N GLY A 233 2.35 10.68 -11.89
CA GLY A 233 1.54 10.88 -13.09
C GLY A 233 1.31 9.61 -13.90
N GLU A 234 0.41 9.69 -14.88
CA GLU A 234 0.07 8.59 -15.78
C GLU A 234 1.26 8.09 -16.60
N ASP A 235 2.23 8.96 -16.87
CA ASP A 235 3.47 8.63 -17.57
C ASP A 235 4.30 7.56 -16.84
N TYR A 236 4.24 7.55 -15.50
CA TYR A 236 4.92 6.52 -14.69
C TYR A 236 4.35 5.11 -14.95
N PHE A 237 3.04 5.00 -15.19
CA PHE A 237 2.36 3.73 -15.48
C PHE A 237 2.68 3.19 -16.88
N ASN A 238 3.09 4.08 -17.79
CA ASN A 238 3.41 3.75 -19.17
C ASN A 238 4.91 3.63 -19.46
N THR A 239 5.75 3.87 -18.45
CA THR A 239 7.21 3.87 -18.61
C THR A 239 7.79 2.47 -18.39
N ILE A 240 8.66 2.06 -19.31
CA ILE A 240 9.51 0.87 -19.19
C ILE A 240 10.94 1.34 -18.92
N ALA A 241 11.49 0.97 -17.78
CA ALA A 241 12.86 1.26 -17.38
C ALA A 241 13.63 -0.05 -17.25
N SER A 242 14.75 -0.19 -17.94
CA SER A 242 15.62 -1.40 -17.89
C SER A 242 14.84 -2.72 -18.06
N ASN A 243 13.91 -2.78 -19.02
CA ASN A 243 13.00 -3.92 -19.28
C ASN A 243 11.92 -4.18 -18.25
N TYR A 244 11.67 -3.28 -17.31
CA TYR A 244 10.60 -3.38 -16.33
C TYR A 244 9.63 -2.21 -16.47
N ILE A 245 8.33 -2.47 -16.24
CA ILE A 245 7.35 -1.40 -16.07
C ILE A 245 7.71 -0.67 -14.76
N ALA A 246 7.70 0.69 -14.81
CA ALA A 246 8.11 1.50 -13.65
C ALA A 246 7.21 1.28 -12.41
N ILE A 247 5.92 0.95 -12.61
CA ILE A 247 5.04 0.43 -11.55
C ILE A 247 4.77 -1.04 -11.86
N TRP A 248 5.37 -1.94 -11.10
CA TRP A 248 5.44 -3.35 -11.45
C TRP A 248 4.56 -4.27 -10.59
N GLU A 249 3.98 -3.77 -9.51
CA GLU A 249 3.08 -4.53 -8.64
C GLU A 249 2.14 -3.58 -7.90
N ALA A 250 0.90 -4.02 -7.66
CA ALA A 250 -0.08 -3.24 -6.91
C ALA A 250 -1.01 -4.17 -6.10
N TRP A 251 -1.21 -3.81 -4.82
CA TRP A 251 -2.03 -4.54 -3.87
C TRP A 251 -3.03 -3.61 -3.21
N THR A 252 -4.24 -4.10 -2.97
CA THR A 252 -5.20 -3.41 -2.12
C THR A 252 -5.65 -4.32 -0.99
N LEU A 253 -5.77 -3.75 0.20
CA LEU A 253 -6.34 -4.42 1.36
C LEU A 253 -7.85 -4.17 1.39
N VAL A 254 -8.61 -5.13 1.90
CA VAL A 254 -10.08 -5.06 1.98
C VAL A 254 -10.56 -5.63 3.30
N LEU A 255 -11.64 -5.08 3.87
CA LEU A 255 -12.29 -5.68 5.03
C LEU A 255 -13.03 -6.95 4.60
N LYS A 256 -12.79 -8.08 5.27
CA LYS A 256 -13.38 -9.39 4.94
C LYS A 256 -14.90 -9.34 4.89
N GLU A 257 -15.54 -8.70 5.86
CA GLU A 257 -16.99 -8.56 5.91
C GLU A 257 -17.57 -7.79 4.71
N VAL A 258 -16.90 -6.73 4.27
CA VAL A 258 -17.30 -5.94 3.10
C VAL A 258 -17.14 -6.75 1.82
N ASP A 259 -16.04 -7.50 1.73
CA ASP A 259 -15.77 -8.35 0.57
C ASP A 259 -16.74 -9.50 0.45
N GLU A 260 -17.12 -10.16 1.54
CA GLU A 260 -18.12 -11.23 1.58
C GLU A 260 -19.51 -10.73 1.14
N LYS A 261 -19.96 -9.59 1.65
CA LYS A 261 -21.23 -8.97 1.25
C LYS A 261 -21.25 -8.59 -0.23
N ARG A 262 -20.14 -8.04 -0.74
CA ARG A 262 -19.99 -7.68 -2.16
C ARG A 262 -20.02 -8.93 -3.05
N ASN A 263 -19.32 -9.99 -2.69
CA ASN A 263 -19.29 -11.25 -3.43
C ASN A 263 -20.66 -11.92 -3.46
N LEU A 264 -21.41 -11.90 -2.35
CA LEU A 264 -22.78 -12.40 -2.28
C LEU A 264 -23.70 -11.62 -3.22
N LEU A 265 -23.62 -10.29 -3.22
CA LEU A 265 -24.42 -9.43 -4.10
C LEU A 265 -24.13 -9.70 -5.58
N LEU A 266 -22.86 -9.82 -5.97
CA LEU A 266 -22.43 -10.14 -7.33
C LEU A 266 -22.96 -11.51 -7.78
N THR A 267 -22.95 -12.50 -6.88
CA THR A 267 -23.49 -13.83 -7.14
C THR A 267 -25.00 -13.78 -7.39
N LEU A 268 -25.73 -13.02 -6.57
CA LEU A 268 -27.18 -12.82 -6.73
C LEU A 268 -27.53 -12.11 -8.05
N ILE A 269 -26.81 -11.03 -8.39
CA ILE A 269 -27.00 -10.30 -9.66
C ILE A 269 -26.74 -11.23 -10.84
N THR A 270 -25.66 -12.01 -10.79
CA THR A 270 -25.31 -12.97 -11.87
C THR A 270 -26.39 -14.03 -12.03
N ALA A 271 -26.95 -14.53 -10.94
CA ALA A 271 -28.06 -15.50 -10.97
C ALA A 271 -29.34 -14.90 -11.59
N LEU A 272 -29.68 -13.66 -11.20
CA LEU A 272 -30.83 -12.94 -11.77
C LEU A 272 -30.66 -12.67 -13.27
N LEU A 273 -29.50 -12.27 -13.73
CA LEU A 273 -29.19 -12.06 -15.15
C LEU A 273 -29.30 -13.36 -15.98
N LYS A 274 -28.89 -14.49 -15.41
CA LYS A 274 -29.07 -15.82 -16.05
C LYS A 274 -30.55 -16.23 -16.16
N LEU A 275 -31.36 -15.91 -15.17
CA LEU A 275 -32.80 -16.17 -15.21
C LEU A 275 -33.51 -15.28 -16.25
N TRP A 276 -33.12 -13.99 -16.30
CA TRP A 276 -33.72 -13.04 -17.28
C TRP A 276 -33.38 -13.40 -18.74
N LYS A 277 -32.19 -13.96 -19.02
CA LYS A 277 -31.81 -14.42 -20.37
C LYS A 277 -32.47 -15.72 -20.81
N LYS A 278 -33.16 -16.45 -19.91
CA LYS A 278 -33.87 -17.70 -20.21
C LYS A 278 -35.34 -17.50 -20.51
N ASN A 279 -35.89 -16.33 -20.21
CA ASN A 279 -37.22 -15.87 -20.56
C ASN A 279 -37.15 -14.91 -21.75
#